data_22f7fb0b3506ff5a1999e9000f86abeb
#
_entry.id   22f7fb0b3506ff5a1999e9000f86abeb
#
_cell.length_a   1.000
_cell.length_b   1.000
_cell.length_c   1.000
_cell.angle_alpha   90.00
_cell.angle_beta   90.00
_cell.angle_gamma   90.00
#
_symmetry.space_group_name_H-M   'P 1'
#
loop_
_entity.id
_entity.type
_entity.pdbx_description
1 polymer ?
#
loop_
_entity_poly.entity_id
_entity_poly.type
_entity_poly.pdbx_seq_one_letter_code
_entity_poly.pdbx_strand_id
1 'polypeptide(L)'
;MRPKLATLAAAACLALNLFVVPATPAHAFGQLNLPALGEAESDQLSIDDERKLGDQIMREIRPDPAVIDDPVLYQYLMSVFVPLHEAALRRGNISPEQEEKLAWEPFLVRDPEFNAFALPGGFMGVNLGMIAAAGSRDEMASVLGHELSHITQRHIARSMVVNKHQSMITMAAMLIGLLMSVKARNGDVPMAVITSGQAAMATGQLTFSRQMEAEADAFGQDVMTDAGFAPSGMAAMFGRLEDASRLNDSNQYPWLRSHPLTIERIAAARLRARQGAPQDPAKSHITEHALMRARARALMDTSDVALRRMQAQARLNVPLNDAERLGTLYGGALASIELRDFAPAAAMIAEAETVQAQHAALVEQQAREATAPVVSAHEATGAPIVVVTPRVYAIEPEVARDFALLRVEEAVGRRSGPEISAAVATLGDDRSRPALMARAEAAIGRAAARDPSAGASLQMAVESLQTWVAEHPRDVLAWTLLAQCAEPLGQKLRAIRAEAEAHAAQGDLLGAIDRLRAGQKLTRSGRLDFVEASIIDSRLRELQAERRALGRDLHDADHP
;
A
#
# COMPACT_ATOMS: atom_id res chain seq x y z
N MET A 1 -29.03 -59.47 64.30
CA MET A 1 -28.00 -60.45 64.77
C MET A 1 -26.62 -59.94 64.39
N ARG A 2 -25.84 -59.64 65.38
CA ARG A 2 -24.35 -59.45 65.31
C ARG A 2 -23.69 -60.80 65.00
N PRO A 3 -22.43 -60.97 64.65
CA PRO A 3 -21.26 -60.33 65.29
C PRO A 3 -20.05 -59.97 64.35
N LYS A 4 -19.20 -59.09 64.81
CA LYS A 4 -17.87 -59.22 65.45
C LYS A 4 -16.69 -59.19 64.46
N LEU A 5 -15.84 -58.15 64.60
CA LEU A 5 -14.50 -58.11 65.20
C LEU A 5 -13.39 -58.82 64.35
N ALA A 6 -12.24 -58.31 64.07
CA ALA A 6 -11.22 -57.75 64.91
C ALA A 6 -10.11 -57.09 64.08
N THR A 7 -9.62 -55.95 64.53
CA THR A 7 -8.26 -55.48 64.80
C THR A 7 -7.08 -56.20 64.13
N LEU A 8 -6.22 -55.43 63.51
CA LEU A 8 -4.76 -55.41 63.87
C LEU A 8 -4.09 -54.16 63.34
N ALA A 9 -3.54 -53.43 64.30
CA ALA A 9 -2.63 -52.32 64.06
C ALA A 9 -1.27 -52.85 63.59
N ALA A 10 -0.70 -52.26 62.57
CA ALA A 10 0.71 -52.33 62.31
C ALA A 10 1.21 -50.92 61.95
N ALA A 11 1.89 -50.32 62.91
CA ALA A 11 2.68 -49.11 62.72
C ALA A 11 3.82 -49.40 61.76
N ALA A 12 3.90 -48.65 60.67
CA ALA A 12 5.13 -48.54 59.90
C ALA A 12 5.39 -47.05 59.66
N CYS A 13 6.30 -46.49 60.41
CA CYS A 13 6.99 -45.24 60.12
C CYS A 13 7.63 -45.35 58.74
N LEU A 14 7.10 -44.62 57.79
CA LEU A 14 7.84 -44.37 56.56
C LEU A 14 8.14 -42.85 56.46
N ALA A 15 9.42 -42.55 56.51
CA ALA A 15 10.02 -41.26 56.44
C ALA A 15 9.45 -40.46 55.21
N LEU A 16 8.91 -39.30 55.50
CA LEU A 16 8.53 -38.30 54.50
C LEU A 16 9.84 -37.69 53.96
N ASN A 17 10.41 -38.30 52.93
CA ASN A 17 11.45 -37.63 52.14
C ASN A 17 10.76 -36.49 51.36
N LEU A 18 10.89 -35.26 51.88
CA LEU A 18 10.69 -34.08 51.11
C LEU A 18 11.73 -34.07 49.98
N PHE A 19 11.37 -34.55 48.82
CA PHE A 19 12.08 -34.20 47.61
C PHE A 19 11.78 -32.73 47.36
N VAL A 20 12.69 -31.87 47.76
CA VAL A 20 12.84 -30.52 47.23
C VAL A 20 13.25 -30.70 45.77
N VAL A 21 12.27 -30.66 44.87
CA VAL A 21 12.54 -30.52 43.45
C VAL A 21 13.10 -29.11 43.29
N PRO A 22 14.35 -28.94 42.87
CA PRO A 22 14.82 -27.60 42.54
C PRO A 22 13.93 -27.07 41.45
N ALA A 23 13.31 -25.92 41.67
CA ALA A 23 12.62 -25.14 40.62
C ALA A 23 13.70 -24.83 39.58
N THR A 24 13.71 -25.60 38.49
CA THR A 24 14.45 -25.19 37.29
C THR A 24 13.86 -23.83 36.88
N PRO A 25 14.69 -22.80 36.65
CA PRO A 25 14.21 -21.56 36.12
C PRO A 25 13.46 -21.91 34.82
N ALA A 26 12.24 -21.38 34.68
CA ALA A 26 11.52 -21.41 33.41
C ALA A 26 12.54 -20.90 32.37
N HIS A 27 12.98 -21.80 31.53
CA HIS A 27 13.73 -21.41 30.37
C HIS A 27 12.80 -20.45 29.64
N ALA A 28 13.16 -19.17 29.61
CA ALA A 28 12.72 -18.26 28.58
C ALA A 28 12.71 -19.10 27.31
N PHE A 29 11.57 -19.16 26.63
CA PHE A 29 11.50 -19.66 25.27
C PHE A 29 12.53 -18.83 24.51
N GLY A 30 13.73 -19.36 24.41
CA GLY A 30 14.76 -18.83 23.55
C GLY A 30 14.10 -18.68 22.19
N GLN A 31 14.38 -17.57 21.54
CA GLN A 31 14.13 -17.39 20.12
C GLN A 31 14.35 -18.75 19.46
N LEU A 32 13.26 -19.35 18.99
CA LEU A 32 13.36 -20.46 18.07
C LEU A 32 14.02 -19.86 16.82
N ASN A 33 15.36 -19.87 16.80
CA ASN A 33 16.11 -19.91 15.56
C ASN A 33 15.74 -21.25 14.93
N LEU A 34 14.56 -21.29 14.32
CA LEU A 34 14.25 -22.31 13.34
C LEU A 34 15.30 -22.09 12.26
N PRO A 35 16.19 -23.07 11.99
CA PRO A 35 17.00 -22.99 10.79
C PRO A 35 16.02 -22.74 9.66
N ALA A 36 16.34 -21.79 8.79
CA ALA A 36 15.57 -21.55 7.60
C ALA A 36 15.47 -22.88 6.85
N LEU A 37 14.35 -23.58 7.04
CA LEU A 37 14.09 -24.88 6.41
C LEU A 37 14.00 -24.78 4.88
N GLY A 38 14.23 -23.57 4.33
CA GLY A 38 14.12 -23.23 2.94
C GLY A 38 15.41 -23.19 2.13
N GLU A 39 16.59 -23.12 2.76
CA GLU A 39 17.83 -22.95 1.99
C GLU A 39 18.14 -24.15 1.08
N ALA A 40 17.88 -25.38 1.53
CA ALA A 40 18.14 -26.55 0.72
C ALA A 40 17.16 -26.77 -0.44
N GLU A 41 15.93 -26.23 -0.34
CA GLU A 41 14.91 -26.35 -1.41
C GLU A 41 14.89 -25.15 -2.35
N SER A 42 15.41 -23.99 -1.91
CA SER A 42 15.52 -22.76 -2.71
C SER A 42 16.68 -22.75 -3.71
N ASP A 43 17.60 -23.73 -3.66
CA ASP A 43 18.74 -23.85 -4.57
C ASP A 43 18.34 -24.00 -6.05
N GLN A 44 17.08 -24.25 -6.37
CA GLN A 44 16.61 -24.40 -7.75
C GLN A 44 16.13 -23.10 -8.40
N LEU A 45 15.75 -22.08 -7.63
CA LEU A 45 15.44 -20.75 -8.12
C LEU A 45 16.29 -19.71 -7.37
N SER A 46 17.28 -19.15 -8.05
CA SER A 46 18.11 -18.09 -7.47
C SER A 46 17.31 -16.82 -7.21
N ILE A 47 17.79 -15.93 -6.32
CA ILE A 47 17.15 -14.62 -6.09
C ILE A 47 17.19 -13.79 -7.38
N ASP A 48 18.27 -13.91 -8.17
CA ASP A 48 18.38 -13.23 -9.46
C ASP A 48 17.33 -13.72 -10.47
N ASP A 49 17.04 -15.02 -10.52
CA ASP A 49 16.01 -15.56 -11.41
C ASP A 49 14.60 -15.21 -10.94
N GLU A 50 14.38 -15.20 -9.63
CA GLU A 50 13.14 -14.72 -9.03
C GLU A 50 12.91 -13.24 -9.36
N ARG A 51 13.97 -12.41 -9.31
CA ARG A 51 13.92 -11.01 -9.71
C ARG A 51 13.62 -10.84 -11.20
N LYS A 52 14.29 -11.58 -12.09
CA LYS A 52 14.01 -11.55 -13.53
C LYS A 52 12.58 -11.93 -13.85
N LEU A 53 12.06 -12.97 -13.18
CA LEU A 53 10.67 -13.40 -13.33
C LEU A 53 9.71 -12.30 -12.90
N GLY A 54 9.96 -11.66 -11.76
CA GLY A 54 9.17 -10.53 -11.28
C GLY A 54 9.20 -9.35 -12.26
N ASP A 55 10.37 -8.98 -12.76
CA ASP A 55 10.51 -7.92 -13.76
C ASP A 55 9.77 -8.25 -15.07
N GLN A 56 9.74 -9.52 -15.48
CA GLN A 56 8.96 -9.96 -16.64
C GLN A 56 7.45 -9.81 -16.41
N ILE A 57 6.96 -10.26 -15.25
CA ILE A 57 5.55 -10.11 -14.85
C ILE A 57 5.16 -8.63 -14.79
N MET A 58 6.00 -7.79 -14.20
CA MET A 58 5.71 -6.37 -14.07
C MET A 58 5.71 -5.62 -15.41
N ARG A 59 6.49 -6.05 -16.41
CA ARG A 59 6.40 -5.50 -17.77
C ARG A 59 5.04 -5.72 -18.43
N GLU A 60 4.37 -6.83 -18.12
CA GLU A 60 3.03 -7.11 -18.62
C GLU A 60 1.92 -6.40 -17.80
N ILE A 61 2.17 -6.21 -16.50
CA ILE A 61 1.17 -5.65 -15.56
C ILE A 61 1.17 -4.12 -15.60
N ARG A 62 2.33 -3.45 -15.57
CA ARG A 62 2.40 -1.98 -15.47
C ARG A 62 1.65 -1.21 -16.55
N PRO A 63 1.57 -1.68 -17.82
CA PRO A 63 0.76 -1.02 -18.84
C PRO A 63 -0.76 -1.17 -18.66
N ASP A 64 -1.22 -2.05 -17.75
CA ASP A 64 -2.66 -2.24 -17.53
C ASP A 64 -3.28 -1.00 -16.89
N PRO A 65 -4.39 -0.46 -17.44
CA PRO A 65 -5.10 0.69 -16.87
C PRO A 65 -5.63 0.47 -15.45
N ALA A 66 -5.70 -0.78 -14.98
CA ALA A 66 -6.03 -1.08 -13.60
C ALA A 66 -4.88 -0.77 -12.64
N VAL A 67 -3.63 -0.76 -13.09
CA VAL A 67 -2.49 -0.30 -12.29
C VAL A 67 -2.52 1.23 -12.29
N ILE A 68 -2.71 1.81 -11.12
CA ILE A 68 -2.83 3.26 -10.98
C ILE A 68 -1.68 3.85 -10.18
N ASP A 69 -1.29 5.05 -10.56
CA ASP A 69 -0.37 5.88 -9.81
C ASP A 69 -1.11 7.09 -9.25
N ASP A 70 -1.72 6.93 -8.08
CA ASP A 70 -2.29 8.03 -7.32
C ASP A 70 -1.27 8.47 -6.26
N PRO A 71 -0.65 9.65 -6.38
CA PRO A 71 0.45 10.04 -5.51
C PRO A 71 0.09 10.07 -4.02
N VAL A 72 -1.14 10.44 -3.68
CA VAL A 72 -1.62 10.54 -2.30
C VAL A 72 -1.79 9.16 -1.68
N LEU A 73 -2.53 8.26 -2.36
CA LEU A 73 -2.69 6.87 -1.89
C LEU A 73 -1.37 6.11 -1.88
N TYR A 74 -0.51 6.33 -2.87
CA TYR A 74 0.79 5.67 -2.91
C TYR A 74 1.68 6.11 -1.75
N GLN A 75 1.72 7.41 -1.41
CA GLN A 75 2.44 7.89 -0.24
C GLN A 75 1.89 7.30 1.05
N TYR A 76 0.57 7.19 1.18
CA TYR A 76 -0.05 6.53 2.31
C TYR A 76 0.31 5.04 2.37
N LEU A 77 0.27 4.31 1.25
CA LEU A 77 0.73 2.92 1.17
C LEU A 77 2.17 2.78 1.63
N MET A 78 3.06 3.65 1.14
CA MET A 78 4.48 3.65 1.52
C MET A 78 4.69 4.00 3.00
N SER A 79 3.85 4.85 3.60
CA SER A 79 3.91 5.16 5.03
C SER A 79 3.62 3.97 5.94
N VAL A 80 2.93 2.95 5.41
CA VAL A 80 2.72 1.66 6.11
C VAL A 80 3.79 0.64 5.71
N PHE A 81 4.12 0.54 4.43
CA PHE A 81 5.06 -0.46 3.91
C PHE A 81 6.50 -0.25 4.39
N VAL A 82 7.02 0.99 4.34
CA VAL A 82 8.42 1.27 4.71
C VAL A 82 8.74 0.87 6.15
N PRO A 83 7.95 1.24 7.18
CA PRO A 83 8.20 0.77 8.55
C PRO A 83 8.17 -0.77 8.68
N LEU A 84 7.31 -1.46 7.93
CA LEU A 84 7.27 -2.94 7.92
C LEU A 84 8.55 -3.52 7.30
N HIS A 85 8.99 -3.00 6.17
CA HIS A 85 10.22 -3.41 5.51
C HIS A 85 11.45 -3.18 6.41
N GLU A 86 11.57 -2.00 7.01
CA GLU A 86 12.65 -1.70 7.96
C GLU A 86 12.62 -2.60 9.20
N ALA A 87 11.43 -2.93 9.72
CA ALA A 87 11.30 -3.88 10.82
C ALA A 87 11.75 -5.28 10.41
N ALA A 88 11.37 -5.74 9.21
CA ALA A 88 11.79 -7.03 8.67
C ALA A 88 13.33 -7.11 8.50
N LEU A 89 13.96 -6.01 8.04
CA LEU A 89 15.42 -5.88 7.98
C LEU A 89 16.07 -5.99 9.38
N ARG A 90 15.58 -5.19 10.34
CA ARG A 90 16.12 -5.21 11.72
C ARG A 90 16.00 -6.58 12.39
N ARG A 91 14.95 -7.33 12.06
CA ARG A 91 14.72 -8.69 12.57
C ARG A 91 15.57 -9.76 11.88
N GLY A 92 16.23 -9.44 10.77
CA GLY A 92 16.95 -10.41 9.93
C GLY A 92 16.03 -11.31 9.11
N ASN A 93 14.76 -10.92 8.90
CA ASN A 93 13.84 -11.62 8.00
C ASN A 93 14.19 -11.39 6.53
N ILE A 94 14.91 -10.32 6.23
CA ILE A 94 15.43 -9.98 4.91
C ILE A 94 16.95 -10.18 4.97
N SER A 95 17.49 -11.05 4.13
CA SER A 95 18.94 -11.24 4.01
C SER A 95 19.57 -10.07 3.24
N PRO A 96 20.89 -9.81 3.41
CA PRO A 96 21.58 -8.77 2.63
C PRO A 96 21.44 -8.97 1.11
N GLU A 97 21.43 -10.22 0.65
CA GLU A 97 21.27 -10.53 -0.77
C GLU A 97 19.84 -10.23 -1.27
N GLN A 98 18.81 -10.54 -0.46
CA GLN A 98 17.43 -10.17 -0.78
C GLN A 98 17.25 -8.66 -0.84
N GLU A 99 17.84 -7.91 0.12
CA GLU A 99 17.76 -6.45 0.16
C GLU A 99 18.35 -5.82 -1.09
N GLU A 100 19.51 -6.30 -1.53
CA GLU A 100 20.20 -5.78 -2.71
C GLU A 100 19.48 -6.11 -4.02
N LYS A 101 18.93 -7.33 -4.15
CA LYS A 101 18.46 -7.87 -5.42
C LYS A 101 16.96 -7.71 -5.67
N LEU A 102 16.11 -7.70 -4.62
CA LEU A 102 14.67 -7.60 -4.77
C LEU A 102 14.20 -6.14 -4.96
N ALA A 103 13.01 -5.97 -5.53
CA ALA A 103 12.50 -4.64 -5.89
C ALA A 103 11.96 -3.85 -4.70
N TRP A 104 11.35 -4.52 -3.71
CA TRP A 104 10.62 -3.92 -2.59
C TRP A 104 9.64 -2.84 -3.05
N GLU A 105 8.86 -3.15 -4.10
CA GLU A 105 8.00 -2.21 -4.80
C GLU A 105 6.53 -2.61 -4.66
N PRO A 106 5.76 -1.99 -3.74
CA PRO A 106 4.31 -2.10 -3.75
C PRO A 106 3.71 -1.23 -4.85
N PHE A 107 2.56 -1.65 -5.41
CA PHE A 107 1.81 -0.91 -6.41
C PHE A 107 0.30 -1.02 -6.18
N LEU A 108 -0.45 -0.01 -6.65
CA LEU A 108 -1.89 0.09 -6.48
C LEU A 108 -2.63 -0.50 -7.68
N VAL A 109 -3.69 -1.26 -7.39
CA VAL A 109 -4.58 -1.84 -8.41
C VAL A 109 -6.01 -1.31 -8.21
N ARG A 110 -6.59 -0.73 -9.25
CA ARG A 110 -7.98 -0.27 -9.27
C ARG A 110 -8.94 -1.46 -9.37
N ASP A 111 -9.12 -2.13 -8.25
CA ASP A 111 -10.00 -3.28 -8.13
C ASP A 111 -10.81 -3.15 -6.83
N PRO A 112 -12.15 -3.34 -6.86
CA PRO A 112 -13.00 -3.27 -5.68
C PRO A 112 -12.92 -4.52 -4.79
N GLU A 113 -12.32 -5.60 -5.26
CA GLU A 113 -12.18 -6.82 -4.48
C GLU A 113 -11.16 -6.64 -3.35
N PHE A 114 -11.45 -7.21 -2.19
CA PHE A 114 -10.48 -7.27 -1.09
C PHE A 114 -9.34 -8.21 -1.48
N ASN A 115 -8.21 -7.64 -1.87
CA ASN A 115 -7.02 -8.41 -2.22
C ASN A 115 -5.74 -7.60 -2.02
N ALA A 116 -4.68 -8.29 -1.61
CA ALA A 116 -3.29 -7.90 -1.75
C ALA A 116 -2.52 -9.18 -2.08
N PHE A 117 -1.42 -9.08 -2.78
CA PHE A 117 -0.68 -10.26 -3.24
C PHE A 117 0.79 -9.97 -3.44
N ALA A 118 1.61 -10.90 -2.99
CA ALA A 118 3.04 -10.93 -3.28
C ALA A 118 3.29 -11.48 -4.70
N LEU A 119 4.30 -10.93 -5.38
CA LEU A 119 4.82 -11.42 -6.64
C LEU A 119 6.32 -11.75 -6.51
N PRO A 120 6.86 -12.62 -7.36
CA PRO A 120 8.29 -12.86 -7.40
C PRO A 120 9.07 -11.56 -7.58
N GLY A 121 10.30 -11.52 -7.08
CA GLY A 121 11.17 -10.36 -7.27
C GLY A 121 10.93 -9.18 -6.33
N GLY A 122 10.09 -9.34 -5.29
CA GLY A 122 9.86 -8.31 -4.28
C GLY A 122 8.79 -7.30 -4.64
N PHE A 123 7.89 -7.63 -5.56
CA PHE A 123 6.74 -6.81 -5.91
C PHE A 123 5.51 -7.19 -5.09
N MET A 124 4.64 -6.21 -4.80
CA MET A 124 3.42 -6.40 -4.03
C MET A 124 2.26 -5.60 -4.63
N GLY A 125 1.22 -6.28 -5.09
CA GLY A 125 0.00 -5.63 -5.55
C GLY A 125 -0.96 -5.37 -4.38
N VAL A 126 -1.60 -4.20 -4.37
CA VAL A 126 -2.57 -3.78 -3.36
C VAL A 126 -3.81 -3.24 -4.03
N ASN A 127 -4.92 -3.97 -3.93
CA ASN A 127 -6.18 -3.54 -4.48
C ASN A 127 -6.77 -2.37 -3.68
N LEU A 128 -7.40 -1.41 -4.36
CA LEU A 128 -8.10 -0.32 -3.67
C LEU A 128 -9.23 -0.83 -2.77
N GLY A 129 -9.84 -1.97 -3.11
CA GLY A 129 -10.85 -2.63 -2.28
C GLY A 129 -10.32 -3.05 -0.91
N MET A 130 -9.05 -3.46 -0.81
CA MET A 130 -8.40 -3.78 0.47
C MET A 130 -8.26 -2.51 1.33
N ILE A 131 -7.75 -1.40 0.77
CA ILE A 131 -7.62 -0.13 1.50
C ILE A 131 -9.01 0.38 1.95
N ALA A 132 -10.01 0.29 1.06
CA ALA A 132 -11.39 0.72 1.35
C ALA A 132 -12.07 -0.10 2.43
N ALA A 133 -11.71 -1.39 2.58
CA ALA A 133 -12.30 -2.32 3.54
C ALA A 133 -11.58 -2.36 4.89
N ALA A 134 -10.27 -2.10 4.94
CA ALA A 134 -9.52 -2.07 6.20
C ALA A 134 -10.13 -1.05 7.17
N GLY A 135 -10.39 -1.46 8.40
CA GLY A 135 -11.03 -0.61 9.41
C GLY A 135 -10.05 0.32 10.10
N SER A 136 -8.75 -0.02 10.05
CA SER A 136 -7.68 0.79 10.62
C SER A 136 -6.38 0.61 9.84
N ARG A 137 -5.43 1.50 10.10
CA ARG A 137 -4.06 1.40 9.57
C ARG A 137 -3.36 0.11 10.05
N ASP A 138 -3.67 -0.35 11.27
CA ASP A 138 -3.13 -1.60 11.81
C ASP A 138 -3.68 -2.84 11.08
N GLU A 139 -4.96 -2.82 10.71
CA GLU A 139 -5.53 -3.87 9.87
C GLU A 139 -4.84 -3.92 8.50
N MET A 140 -4.62 -2.76 7.86
CA MET A 140 -3.86 -2.67 6.61
C MET A 140 -2.43 -3.18 6.79
N ALA A 141 -1.73 -2.75 7.84
CA ALA A 141 -0.37 -3.19 8.14
C ALA A 141 -0.30 -4.71 8.36
N SER A 142 -1.34 -5.33 8.92
CA SER A 142 -1.37 -6.79 9.10
C SER A 142 -1.41 -7.55 7.77
N VAL A 143 -2.16 -7.06 6.78
CA VAL A 143 -2.20 -7.66 5.44
C VAL A 143 -0.87 -7.45 4.72
N LEU A 144 -0.35 -6.21 4.72
CA LEU A 144 0.94 -5.92 4.08
C LEU A 144 2.10 -6.67 4.74
N GLY A 145 2.09 -6.83 6.07
CA GLY A 145 3.08 -7.61 6.81
C GLY A 145 3.01 -9.11 6.48
N HIS A 146 1.81 -9.64 6.28
CA HIS A 146 1.59 -11.01 5.81
C HIS A 146 2.15 -11.21 4.39
N GLU A 147 1.81 -10.34 3.45
CA GLU A 147 2.32 -10.40 2.07
C GLU A 147 3.85 -10.20 2.02
N LEU A 148 4.39 -9.26 2.80
CA LEU A 148 5.83 -9.06 2.94
C LEU A 148 6.51 -10.34 3.45
N SER A 149 5.86 -11.09 4.35
CA SER A 149 6.40 -12.35 4.85
C SER A 149 6.43 -13.43 3.78
N HIS A 150 5.45 -13.46 2.85
CA HIS A 150 5.53 -14.35 1.69
C HIS A 150 6.75 -14.05 0.81
N ILE A 151 7.13 -12.78 0.65
CA ILE A 151 8.33 -12.37 -0.09
C ILE A 151 9.59 -12.76 0.68
N THR A 152 9.70 -12.37 1.95
CA THR A 152 10.92 -12.59 2.75
C THR A 152 11.22 -14.05 2.98
N GLN A 153 10.17 -14.89 3.17
CA GLN A 153 10.28 -16.34 3.31
C GLN A 153 10.32 -17.08 1.97
N ARG A 154 10.29 -16.35 0.85
CA ARG A 154 10.35 -16.86 -0.51
C ARG A 154 9.33 -17.97 -0.79
N HIS A 155 8.09 -17.81 -0.27
CA HIS A 155 7.06 -18.85 -0.37
C HIS A 155 6.70 -19.19 -1.82
N ILE A 156 6.74 -18.21 -2.73
CA ILE A 156 6.49 -18.44 -4.16
C ILE A 156 7.61 -19.31 -4.74
N ALA A 157 8.88 -18.96 -4.52
CA ALA A 157 10.02 -19.73 -5.01
C ALA A 157 9.99 -21.17 -4.46
N ARG A 158 9.70 -21.36 -3.17
CA ARG A 158 9.53 -22.68 -2.54
C ARG A 158 8.40 -23.48 -3.16
N SER A 159 7.27 -22.84 -3.49
CA SER A 159 6.12 -23.50 -4.14
C SER A 159 6.44 -23.95 -5.57
N MET A 160 7.29 -23.22 -6.29
CA MET A 160 7.74 -23.57 -7.64
C MET A 160 8.61 -24.83 -7.66
N VAL A 161 9.46 -25.02 -6.65
CA VAL A 161 10.32 -26.21 -6.51
C VAL A 161 9.50 -27.47 -6.33
N VAL A 162 8.43 -27.42 -5.55
CA VAL A 162 7.53 -28.56 -5.30
C VAL A 162 6.81 -29.01 -6.60
N ASN A 163 6.53 -28.07 -7.50
CA ASN A 163 5.81 -28.32 -8.75
C ASN A 163 6.75 -28.50 -9.97
N LYS A 164 7.70 -29.40 -9.89
CA LYS A 164 8.83 -29.67 -10.81
C LYS A 164 8.53 -29.74 -12.32
N HIS A 165 7.30 -29.58 -12.78
CA HIS A 165 6.90 -29.76 -14.19
C HIS A 165 6.43 -28.47 -14.88
N GLN A 166 6.50 -27.32 -14.22
CA GLN A 166 6.07 -26.06 -14.83
C GLN A 166 7.28 -25.15 -15.12
N SER A 167 7.41 -24.74 -16.38
CA SER A 167 8.41 -23.73 -16.76
C SER A 167 8.11 -22.38 -16.11
N MET A 168 9.13 -21.55 -15.87
CA MET A 168 8.97 -20.17 -15.37
C MET A 168 8.01 -19.35 -16.24
N ILE A 169 8.03 -19.57 -17.56
CA ILE A 169 7.13 -18.92 -18.53
C ILE A 169 5.66 -19.28 -18.26
N THR A 170 5.39 -20.55 -18.00
CA THR A 170 4.02 -21.00 -17.67
C THR A 170 3.52 -20.37 -16.36
N MET A 171 4.39 -20.22 -15.38
CA MET A 171 4.05 -19.58 -14.10
C MET A 171 3.82 -18.07 -14.28
N ALA A 172 4.68 -17.38 -15.04
CA ALA A 172 4.45 -15.98 -15.39
C ALA A 172 3.11 -15.79 -16.10
N ALA A 173 2.81 -16.62 -17.09
CA ALA A 173 1.54 -16.61 -17.80
C ALA A 173 0.34 -16.89 -16.89
N MET A 174 0.49 -17.78 -15.88
CA MET A 174 -0.54 -18.03 -14.87
C MET A 174 -0.78 -16.83 -13.96
N LEU A 175 0.28 -16.21 -13.46
CA LEU A 175 0.18 -15.03 -12.59
C LEU A 175 -0.44 -13.84 -13.34
N ILE A 176 -0.02 -13.62 -14.58
CA ILE A 176 -0.60 -12.60 -15.47
C ILE A 176 -2.07 -12.95 -15.76
N GLY A 177 -2.36 -14.20 -16.08
CA GLY A 177 -3.73 -14.67 -16.34
C GLY A 177 -4.66 -14.52 -15.14
N LEU A 178 -4.17 -14.70 -13.92
CA LEU A 178 -4.90 -14.48 -12.68
C LEU A 178 -5.26 -13.00 -12.51
N LEU A 179 -4.30 -12.12 -12.75
CA LEU A 179 -4.49 -10.67 -12.65
C LEU A 179 -5.41 -10.14 -13.76
N MET A 180 -5.31 -10.70 -14.97
CA MET A 180 -6.14 -10.31 -16.12
C MET A 180 -7.55 -10.92 -16.11
N SER A 181 -7.79 -12.01 -15.36
CA SER A 181 -9.10 -12.65 -15.24
C SER A 181 -10.17 -11.76 -14.60
N VAL A 182 -9.76 -10.77 -13.84
CA VAL A 182 -10.64 -9.72 -13.31
C VAL A 182 -11.30 -8.91 -14.45
N LYS A 183 -10.60 -8.70 -15.54
CA LYS A 183 -11.06 -7.94 -16.72
C LYS A 183 -12.11 -8.69 -17.57
N ALA A 184 -12.06 -10.01 -17.60
CA ALA A 184 -12.98 -10.84 -18.37
C ALA A 184 -14.45 -10.76 -17.89
N ARG A 185 -14.68 -10.27 -16.68
CA ARG A 185 -16.03 -10.04 -16.13
C ARG A 185 -16.75 -8.82 -16.70
N ASN A 186 -16.03 -7.87 -17.31
CA ASN A 186 -16.57 -6.62 -17.85
C ASN A 186 -16.91 -6.68 -19.36
N GLY A 187 -16.98 -7.86 -19.97
CA GLY A 187 -17.65 -8.07 -21.25
C GLY A 187 -16.91 -7.78 -22.54
N ASP A 188 -15.67 -7.26 -22.50
CA ASP A 188 -14.94 -6.79 -23.70
C ASP A 188 -13.73 -7.63 -24.13
N VAL A 189 -13.58 -8.87 -23.66
CA VAL A 189 -12.50 -9.76 -24.10
C VAL A 189 -13.00 -10.75 -25.12
N PRO A 190 -12.36 -10.87 -26.32
CA PRO A 190 -12.73 -11.89 -27.29
C PRO A 190 -12.61 -13.30 -26.68
N MET A 191 -13.64 -14.11 -26.84
CA MET A 191 -13.84 -15.44 -26.27
C MET A 191 -12.75 -16.49 -26.63
N ALA A 192 -11.69 -16.09 -27.31
CA ALA A 192 -10.60 -16.98 -27.74
C ALA A 192 -9.56 -17.31 -26.64
N VAL A 193 -9.56 -16.58 -25.50
CA VAL A 193 -8.64 -16.82 -24.37
C VAL A 193 -9.28 -17.68 -23.26
N ILE A 194 -10.59 -17.89 -23.32
CA ILE A 194 -11.36 -18.68 -22.35
C ILE A 194 -11.54 -20.12 -22.85
N THR A 195 -10.51 -20.79 -23.23
CA THR A 195 -10.46 -22.26 -23.14
C THR A 195 -9.89 -22.68 -21.78
N SER A 196 -10.41 -22.43 -20.89
CA SER A 196 -11.17 -22.33 -19.65
C SER A 196 -10.99 -23.45 -18.61
N GLY A 197 -10.34 -24.54 -18.90
CA GLY A 197 -9.91 -25.53 -17.89
C GLY A 197 -8.60 -25.11 -17.19
N GLN A 198 -7.76 -24.35 -17.89
CA GLN A 198 -6.43 -23.96 -17.38
C GLN A 198 -6.47 -22.75 -16.42
N ALA A 199 -7.37 -21.80 -16.63
CA ALA A 199 -7.51 -20.66 -15.72
C ALA A 199 -8.08 -21.04 -14.35
N ALA A 200 -9.01 -22.02 -14.32
CA ALA A 200 -9.52 -22.56 -13.08
C ALA A 200 -8.49 -23.41 -12.31
N MET A 201 -7.58 -24.08 -13.03
CA MET A 201 -6.43 -24.76 -12.42
C MET A 201 -5.38 -23.77 -11.87
N ALA A 202 -5.15 -22.64 -12.54
CA ALA A 202 -4.21 -21.61 -12.12
C ALA A 202 -4.61 -20.99 -10.76
N THR A 203 -5.91 -20.72 -10.56
CA THR A 203 -6.42 -20.20 -9.27
C THR A 203 -6.27 -21.19 -8.12
N GLY A 204 -6.28 -22.50 -8.41
CA GLY A 204 -6.07 -23.52 -7.37
C GLY A 204 -4.60 -23.80 -7.04
N GLN A 205 -3.67 -23.42 -7.92
CA GLN A 205 -2.25 -23.74 -7.76
C GLN A 205 -1.44 -22.68 -7.00
N LEU A 206 -1.96 -21.46 -6.82
CA LEU A 206 -1.35 -20.41 -6.02
C LEU A 206 -1.80 -20.42 -4.56
N THR A 207 -2.53 -21.46 -4.12
CA THR A 207 -2.88 -21.60 -2.70
C THR A 207 -1.64 -22.03 -1.92
N PHE A 208 -1.18 -21.18 -1.02
CA PHE A 208 -0.06 -21.50 -0.14
C PHE A 208 -0.41 -22.63 0.83
N SER A 209 0.60 -23.41 1.22
CA SER A 209 0.37 -24.47 2.21
C SER A 209 -0.04 -23.87 3.57
N ARG A 210 -0.78 -24.63 4.38
CA ARG A 210 -1.15 -24.19 5.73
C ARG A 210 0.05 -23.79 6.59
N GLN A 211 1.20 -24.42 6.36
CA GLN A 211 2.44 -24.09 7.06
C GLN A 211 2.96 -22.74 6.61
N MET A 212 3.01 -22.45 5.30
CA MET A 212 3.41 -21.15 4.75
C MET A 212 2.51 -20.03 5.25
N GLU A 213 1.20 -20.27 5.34
CA GLU A 213 0.25 -19.32 5.91
C GLU A 213 0.54 -19.04 7.40
N ALA A 214 0.81 -20.09 8.19
CA ALA A 214 1.15 -19.93 9.59
C ALA A 214 2.51 -19.21 9.78
N GLU A 215 3.49 -19.45 8.91
CA GLU A 215 4.75 -18.71 8.87
C GLU A 215 4.51 -17.24 8.54
N ALA A 216 3.74 -16.94 7.49
CA ALA A 216 3.43 -15.57 7.07
C ALA A 216 2.67 -14.79 8.15
N ASP A 217 1.70 -15.41 8.83
CA ASP A 217 1.02 -14.80 9.97
C ASP A 217 1.96 -14.51 11.13
N ALA A 218 2.85 -15.46 11.44
CA ALA A 218 3.77 -15.32 12.56
C ALA A 218 4.77 -14.19 12.33
N PHE A 219 5.48 -14.23 11.20
CA PHE A 219 6.46 -13.20 10.84
C PHE A 219 5.80 -11.85 10.59
N GLY A 220 4.65 -11.83 9.89
CA GLY A 220 3.91 -10.61 9.60
C GLY A 220 3.44 -9.90 10.86
N GLN A 221 2.90 -10.64 11.85
CA GLN A 221 2.47 -10.05 13.11
C GLN A 221 3.65 -9.56 13.96
N ASP A 222 4.78 -10.25 13.95
CA ASP A 222 5.99 -9.83 14.62
C ASP A 222 6.57 -8.56 13.96
N VAL A 223 6.66 -8.54 12.63
CA VAL A 223 7.17 -7.39 11.86
C VAL A 223 6.29 -6.16 12.07
N MET A 224 4.94 -6.30 11.99
CA MET A 224 4.06 -5.15 12.21
C MET A 224 4.17 -4.59 13.63
N THR A 225 4.37 -5.46 14.62
CA THR A 225 4.55 -5.05 16.02
C THR A 225 5.84 -4.24 16.19
N ASP A 226 6.96 -4.71 15.63
CA ASP A 226 8.25 -4.02 15.68
C ASP A 226 8.30 -2.76 14.82
N ALA A 227 7.41 -2.65 13.83
CA ALA A 227 7.17 -1.44 13.05
C ALA A 227 6.32 -0.40 13.80
N GLY A 228 5.77 -0.76 14.97
CA GLY A 228 4.98 0.13 15.82
C GLY A 228 3.47 0.07 15.57
N PHE A 229 2.99 -0.88 14.78
CA PHE A 229 1.56 -1.13 14.58
C PHE A 229 1.01 -2.03 15.69
N ALA A 230 -0.29 -1.88 15.99
CA ALA A 230 -0.93 -2.72 17.01
C ALA A 230 -1.05 -4.18 16.55
N PRO A 231 -0.53 -5.14 17.32
CA PRO A 231 -0.63 -6.56 16.96
C PRO A 231 -2.09 -7.07 16.93
N SER A 232 -3.02 -6.33 17.53
CA SER A 232 -4.46 -6.59 17.44
C SER A 232 -5.04 -6.35 16.03
N GLY A 233 -4.35 -5.61 15.17
CA GLY A 233 -4.78 -5.33 13.80
C GLY A 233 -5.00 -6.61 12.98
N MET A 234 -4.11 -7.61 13.10
CA MET A 234 -4.28 -8.90 12.43
C MET A 234 -5.52 -9.65 12.93
N ALA A 235 -5.75 -9.69 14.23
CA ALA A 235 -6.94 -10.33 14.81
C ALA A 235 -8.23 -9.61 14.41
N ALA A 236 -8.21 -8.28 14.32
CA ALA A 236 -9.32 -7.46 13.87
C ALA A 236 -9.63 -7.69 12.38
N MET A 237 -8.58 -7.72 11.55
CA MET A 237 -8.71 -8.02 10.11
C MET A 237 -9.30 -9.42 9.89
N PHE A 238 -8.80 -10.45 10.58
CA PHE A 238 -9.34 -11.81 10.48
C PHE A 238 -10.80 -11.88 10.92
N GLY A 239 -11.18 -11.18 11.99
CA GLY A 239 -12.58 -11.07 12.41
C GLY A 239 -13.47 -10.45 11.33
N ARG A 240 -13.02 -9.37 10.71
CA ARG A 240 -13.72 -8.71 9.59
C ARG A 240 -13.90 -9.63 8.38
N LEU A 241 -12.86 -10.38 8.01
CA LEU A 241 -12.88 -11.34 6.91
C LEU A 241 -13.79 -12.54 7.23
N GLU A 242 -13.79 -13.01 8.48
CA GLU A 242 -14.69 -14.08 8.96
C GLU A 242 -16.16 -13.63 8.85
N ASP A 243 -16.50 -12.43 9.34
CA ASP A 243 -17.85 -11.88 9.26
C ASP A 243 -18.30 -11.67 7.81
N ALA A 244 -17.41 -11.15 6.96
CA ALA A 244 -17.70 -10.93 5.55
C ALA A 244 -17.93 -12.26 4.81
N SER A 245 -17.15 -13.30 5.09
CA SER A 245 -17.30 -14.62 4.47
C SER A 245 -18.58 -15.34 4.88
N ARG A 246 -19.09 -15.08 6.09
CA ARG A 246 -20.37 -15.64 6.55
C ARG A 246 -21.59 -15.00 5.88
N LEU A 247 -21.49 -13.71 5.52
CA LEU A 247 -22.61 -12.95 4.98
C LEU A 247 -22.73 -13.08 3.45
N ASN A 248 -21.64 -13.41 2.76
CA ASN A 248 -21.57 -13.44 1.31
C ASN A 248 -20.79 -14.66 0.82
N ASP A 249 -21.52 -15.56 0.13
CA ASP A 249 -20.92 -16.61 -0.73
C ASP A 249 -20.27 -15.98 -2.00
N SER A 250 -20.02 -14.67 -1.97
CA SER A 250 -19.61 -13.90 -3.13
C SER A 250 -18.09 -13.86 -3.26
N ASN A 251 -17.64 -13.93 -4.51
CA ASN A 251 -16.25 -13.77 -4.96
C ASN A 251 -15.57 -12.44 -4.58
N GLN A 252 -16.09 -11.67 -3.63
CA GLN A 252 -15.57 -10.35 -3.24
C GLN A 252 -14.26 -10.40 -2.43
N TYR A 253 -13.85 -11.59 -2.00
CA TYR A 253 -12.63 -11.78 -1.19
C TYR A 253 -11.70 -12.82 -1.81
N PRO A 254 -11.05 -12.51 -2.97
CA PRO A 254 -10.10 -13.41 -3.62
C PRO A 254 -8.95 -13.80 -2.70
N TRP A 255 -8.55 -12.90 -1.80
CA TRP A 255 -7.52 -13.13 -0.81
C TRP A 255 -7.79 -14.39 0.04
N LEU A 256 -9.03 -14.65 0.44
CA LEU A 256 -9.40 -15.86 1.20
C LEU A 256 -9.27 -17.17 0.40
N ARG A 257 -9.22 -17.09 -0.93
CA ARG A 257 -9.01 -18.27 -1.78
C ARG A 257 -7.55 -18.67 -1.86
N SER A 258 -6.64 -17.69 -1.95
CA SER A 258 -5.19 -17.91 -1.91
C SER A 258 -4.67 -18.11 -0.48
N HIS A 259 -5.31 -17.48 0.52
CA HIS A 259 -4.96 -17.51 1.94
C HIS A 259 -6.12 -18.00 2.80
N PRO A 260 -6.42 -19.30 2.84
CA PRO A 260 -7.57 -19.83 3.58
C PRO A 260 -7.50 -19.47 5.07
N LEU A 261 -8.55 -18.83 5.56
CA LEU A 261 -8.66 -18.45 6.97
C LEU A 261 -9.17 -19.63 7.79
N THR A 262 -8.35 -20.15 8.69
CA THR A 262 -8.73 -21.25 9.59
C THR A 262 -8.93 -20.75 11.02
N ILE A 263 -9.65 -21.55 11.82
CA ILE A 263 -9.90 -21.25 13.24
C ILE A 263 -8.56 -21.13 14.00
N GLU A 264 -7.59 -21.96 13.63
CA GLU A 264 -6.25 -21.97 14.24
C GLU A 264 -5.51 -20.65 13.97
N ARG A 265 -5.56 -20.11 12.73
CA ARG A 265 -4.97 -18.81 12.37
C ARG A 265 -5.60 -17.68 13.18
N ILE A 266 -6.94 -17.65 13.26
CA ILE A 266 -7.67 -16.65 14.06
C ILE A 266 -7.29 -16.73 15.55
N ALA A 267 -7.23 -17.95 16.11
CA ALA A 267 -6.88 -18.15 17.50
C ALA A 267 -5.44 -17.74 17.80
N ALA A 268 -4.48 -18.08 16.91
CA ALA A 268 -3.08 -17.70 17.04
C ALA A 268 -2.89 -16.17 16.98
N ALA A 269 -3.54 -15.47 16.04
CA ALA A 269 -3.51 -14.02 15.94
C ALA A 269 -4.06 -13.34 17.19
N ARG A 270 -5.19 -13.83 17.72
CA ARG A 270 -5.79 -13.34 18.99
C ARG A 270 -4.88 -13.57 20.20
N LEU A 271 -4.21 -14.71 20.26
CA LEU A 271 -3.29 -15.01 21.37
C LEU A 271 -2.09 -14.07 21.37
N ARG A 272 -1.45 -13.87 20.21
CA ARG A 272 -0.33 -12.95 20.06
C ARG A 272 -0.73 -11.50 20.32
N ALA A 273 -1.92 -11.07 19.86
CA ALA A 273 -2.44 -9.74 20.14
C ALA A 273 -2.55 -9.42 21.63
N ARG A 274 -2.87 -10.43 22.48
CA ARG A 274 -2.95 -10.27 23.94
C ARG A 274 -1.57 -10.12 24.61
N GLN A 275 -0.52 -10.58 23.97
CA GLN A 275 0.87 -10.51 24.48
C GLN A 275 1.57 -9.21 24.10
N GLY A 276 1.02 -8.48 23.12
CA GLY A 276 1.55 -7.20 22.67
C GLY A 276 1.30 -6.06 23.67
N ALA A 277 2.18 -5.06 23.68
CA ALA A 277 1.98 -3.84 24.43
C ALA A 277 0.79 -3.05 23.86
N PRO A 278 0.04 -2.30 24.72
CA PRO A 278 -0.97 -1.37 24.23
C PRO A 278 -0.32 -0.34 23.30
N GLN A 279 -0.92 -0.10 22.16
CA GLN A 279 -0.47 0.94 21.24
C GLN A 279 -0.83 2.33 21.79
N ASP A 280 0.02 3.31 21.52
CA ASP A 280 -0.27 4.71 21.77
C ASP A 280 -1.36 5.20 20.78
N PRO A 281 -2.55 5.58 21.27
CA PRO A 281 -3.62 6.06 20.40
C PRO A 281 -3.23 7.27 19.54
N ALA A 282 -2.27 8.09 20.00
CA ALA A 282 -1.77 9.23 19.22
C ALA A 282 -1.03 8.81 17.93
N LYS A 283 -0.62 7.55 17.83
CA LYS A 283 0.09 6.98 16.65
C LYS A 283 -0.82 6.17 15.74
N SER A 284 -2.11 6.13 16.00
CA SER A 284 -3.05 5.28 15.26
C SER A 284 -3.42 5.80 13.87
N HIS A 285 -3.16 7.10 13.58
CA HIS A 285 -3.48 7.76 12.29
C HIS A 285 -4.90 7.48 11.81
N ILE A 286 -5.86 7.59 12.72
CA ILE A 286 -7.27 7.22 12.48
C ILE A 286 -7.89 8.12 11.41
N THR A 287 -7.58 9.41 11.46
CA THR A 287 -8.18 10.39 10.55
C THR A 287 -7.58 10.28 9.16
N GLU A 288 -6.25 10.21 9.04
CA GLU A 288 -5.58 9.97 7.75
C GLU A 288 -6.11 8.68 7.09
N HIS A 289 -6.24 7.60 7.86
CA HIS A 289 -6.79 6.35 7.35
C HIS A 289 -8.23 6.51 6.83
N ALA A 290 -9.08 7.26 7.52
CA ALA A 290 -10.44 7.53 7.07
C ALA A 290 -10.49 8.30 5.74
N LEU A 291 -9.59 9.28 5.54
CA LEU A 291 -9.43 10.00 4.26
C LEU A 291 -8.99 9.04 3.16
N MET A 292 -7.97 8.21 3.40
CA MET A 292 -7.42 7.30 2.40
C MET A 292 -8.41 6.20 2.01
N ARG A 293 -9.22 5.71 2.95
CA ARG A 293 -10.35 4.83 2.64
C ARG A 293 -11.37 5.51 1.71
N ALA A 294 -11.67 6.76 1.95
CA ALA A 294 -12.60 7.52 1.12
C ALA A 294 -12.02 7.78 -0.28
N ARG A 295 -10.70 8.11 -0.38
CA ARG A 295 -10.01 8.25 -1.67
C ARG A 295 -9.99 6.94 -2.45
N ALA A 296 -9.65 5.82 -1.79
CA ALA A 296 -9.69 4.50 -2.41
C ALA A 296 -11.08 4.17 -2.97
N ARG A 297 -12.16 4.46 -2.23
CA ARG A 297 -13.54 4.25 -2.71
C ARG A 297 -13.90 5.10 -3.93
N ALA A 298 -13.47 6.36 -3.97
CA ALA A 298 -13.73 7.24 -5.09
C ALA A 298 -13.00 6.79 -6.36
N LEU A 299 -11.74 6.33 -6.21
CA LEU A 299 -10.90 5.92 -7.33
C LEU A 299 -11.18 4.49 -7.82
N MET A 300 -11.71 3.62 -6.97
CA MET A 300 -12.03 2.24 -7.30
C MET A 300 -13.27 2.13 -8.21
N ASP A 301 -14.27 2.99 -8.01
CA ASP A 301 -15.47 3.07 -8.83
C ASP A 301 -15.76 4.53 -9.22
N THR A 302 -15.33 4.90 -10.43
CA THR A 302 -15.49 6.25 -11.00
C THR A 302 -16.80 6.42 -11.76
N SER A 303 -17.77 5.52 -11.61
CA SER A 303 -19.08 5.68 -12.23
C SER A 303 -19.83 6.87 -11.61
N ASP A 304 -20.58 7.59 -12.46
CA ASP A 304 -21.43 8.72 -12.01
C ASP A 304 -22.32 8.33 -10.83
N VAL A 305 -22.83 7.09 -10.79
CA VAL A 305 -23.72 6.62 -9.73
C VAL A 305 -22.97 6.50 -8.40
N ALA A 306 -21.78 5.91 -8.41
CA ALA A 306 -20.95 5.76 -7.21
C ALA A 306 -20.51 7.13 -6.67
N LEU A 307 -20.00 7.99 -7.55
CA LEU A 307 -19.55 9.33 -7.19
C LEU A 307 -20.69 10.20 -6.65
N ARG A 308 -21.88 10.20 -7.28
CA ARG A 308 -23.06 10.93 -6.77
C ARG A 308 -23.54 10.40 -5.42
N ARG A 309 -23.42 9.09 -5.17
CA ARG A 309 -23.72 8.51 -3.86
C ARG A 309 -22.76 9.05 -2.80
N MET A 310 -21.45 9.10 -3.07
CA MET A 310 -20.46 9.66 -2.14
C MET A 310 -20.70 11.14 -1.88
N GLN A 311 -20.97 11.93 -2.93
CA GLN A 311 -21.32 13.33 -2.82
C GLN A 311 -22.57 13.54 -1.95
N ALA A 312 -23.61 12.70 -2.14
CA ALA A 312 -24.84 12.78 -1.37
C ALA A 312 -24.62 12.41 0.10
N GLN A 313 -23.84 11.36 0.38
CA GLN A 313 -23.48 10.96 1.75
C GLN A 313 -22.79 12.07 2.54
N ALA A 314 -21.89 12.81 1.89
CA ALA A 314 -21.17 13.91 2.53
C ALA A 314 -22.09 15.07 2.94
N ARG A 315 -23.25 15.21 2.29
CA ARG A 315 -24.26 16.24 2.61
C ARG A 315 -25.22 15.82 3.74
N LEU A 316 -25.20 14.54 4.14
CA LEU A 316 -26.08 14.07 5.21
C LEU A 316 -25.54 14.54 6.56
N ASN A 317 -26.44 15.07 7.38
CA ASN A 317 -26.13 15.42 8.78
C ASN A 317 -26.31 14.18 9.67
N VAL A 318 -25.39 13.23 9.55
CA VAL A 318 -25.36 12.03 10.39
C VAL A 318 -24.38 12.26 11.53
N PRO A 319 -24.70 11.88 12.77
CA PRO A 319 -23.73 11.94 13.87
C PRO A 319 -22.54 11.03 13.57
N LEU A 320 -21.39 11.62 13.34
CA LEU A 320 -20.11 10.96 13.09
C LEU A 320 -19.08 11.53 14.04
N ASN A 321 -18.06 10.75 14.38
CA ASN A 321 -16.87 11.32 14.99
C ASN A 321 -16.08 12.16 13.96
N ASP A 322 -15.15 12.98 14.43
CA ASP A 322 -14.43 13.92 13.56
C ASP A 322 -13.65 13.22 12.44
N ALA A 323 -13.02 12.07 12.72
CA ALA A 323 -12.30 11.29 11.72
C ALA A 323 -13.22 10.77 10.61
N GLU A 324 -14.38 10.22 10.97
CA GLU A 324 -15.39 9.76 10.01
C GLU A 324 -16.00 10.92 9.22
N ARG A 325 -16.23 12.07 9.90
CA ARG A 325 -16.74 13.27 9.23
C ARG A 325 -15.74 13.80 8.22
N LEU A 326 -14.47 13.94 8.58
CA LEU A 326 -13.40 14.38 7.69
C LEU A 326 -13.21 13.41 6.52
N GLY A 327 -13.21 12.11 6.75
CA GLY A 327 -13.16 11.10 5.68
C GLY A 327 -14.36 11.20 4.72
N THR A 328 -15.56 11.44 5.25
CA THR A 328 -16.77 11.60 4.45
C THR A 328 -16.73 12.88 3.60
N LEU A 329 -16.30 14.01 4.18
CA LEU A 329 -16.13 15.28 3.48
C LEU A 329 -15.06 15.18 2.40
N TYR A 330 -13.93 14.55 2.69
CA TYR A 330 -12.84 14.31 1.74
C TYR A 330 -13.31 13.50 0.53
N GLY A 331 -13.97 12.36 0.78
CA GLY A 331 -14.50 11.51 -0.30
C GLY A 331 -15.59 12.19 -1.13
N GLY A 332 -16.48 12.96 -0.48
CA GLY A 332 -17.51 13.73 -1.16
C GLY A 332 -16.95 14.87 -2.01
N ALA A 333 -15.90 15.55 -1.52
CA ALA A 333 -15.20 16.59 -2.26
C ALA A 333 -14.48 16.01 -3.48
N LEU A 334 -13.73 14.91 -3.31
CA LEU A 334 -13.06 14.22 -4.42
C LEU A 334 -14.08 13.73 -5.46
N ALA A 335 -15.16 13.08 -5.03
CA ALA A 335 -16.23 12.66 -5.93
C ALA A 335 -16.86 13.83 -6.69
N SER A 336 -16.99 15.00 -6.05
CA SER A 336 -17.49 16.21 -6.70
C SER A 336 -16.50 16.77 -7.74
N ILE A 337 -15.19 16.68 -7.49
CA ILE A 337 -14.13 17.05 -8.44
C ILE A 337 -14.21 16.15 -9.68
N GLU A 338 -14.30 14.84 -9.48
CA GLU A 338 -14.44 13.86 -10.56
C GLU A 338 -15.70 14.11 -11.41
N LEU A 339 -16.80 14.47 -10.77
CA LEU A 339 -18.05 14.86 -11.44
C LEU A 339 -18.01 16.28 -12.07
N ARG A 340 -16.90 17.02 -11.92
CA ARG A 340 -16.74 18.43 -12.30
C ARG A 340 -17.77 19.36 -11.65
N ASP A 341 -18.27 19.01 -10.48
CA ASP A 341 -19.18 19.79 -9.66
C ASP A 341 -18.39 20.50 -8.55
N PHE A 342 -17.67 21.56 -8.91
CA PHE A 342 -16.67 22.20 -8.06
C PHE A 342 -17.24 23.00 -6.89
N ALA A 343 -18.47 23.54 -7.00
CA ALA A 343 -19.05 24.32 -5.91
C ALA A 343 -19.30 23.49 -4.64
N PRO A 344 -19.88 22.27 -4.71
CA PRO A 344 -19.94 21.36 -3.58
C PRO A 344 -18.57 20.89 -3.09
N ALA A 345 -17.61 20.68 -4.00
CA ALA A 345 -16.26 20.29 -3.60
C ALA A 345 -15.62 21.34 -2.67
N ALA A 346 -15.64 22.60 -3.10
CA ALA A 346 -15.12 23.71 -2.31
C ALA A 346 -15.84 23.86 -0.95
N ALA A 347 -17.18 23.70 -0.94
CA ALA A 347 -17.95 23.77 0.30
C ALA A 347 -17.57 22.68 1.29
N MET A 348 -17.35 21.43 0.84
CA MET A 348 -16.94 20.31 1.67
C MET A 348 -15.50 20.49 2.18
N ILE A 349 -14.60 21.03 1.38
CA ILE A 349 -13.22 21.35 1.81
C ILE A 349 -13.25 22.43 2.89
N ALA A 350 -14.04 23.49 2.72
CA ALA A 350 -14.20 24.56 3.73
C ALA A 350 -14.84 24.06 5.04
N GLU A 351 -15.81 23.15 4.94
CA GLU A 351 -16.40 22.52 6.12
C GLU A 351 -15.37 21.65 6.86
N ALA A 352 -14.54 20.88 6.14
CA ALA A 352 -13.48 20.09 6.72
C ALA A 352 -12.45 20.93 7.49
N GLU A 353 -12.12 22.13 7.00
CA GLU A 353 -11.25 23.08 7.72
C GLU A 353 -11.90 23.56 9.01
N THR A 354 -13.21 23.79 9.00
CA THR A 354 -13.98 24.16 10.19
C THR A 354 -13.94 23.04 11.24
N VAL A 355 -14.14 21.78 10.81
CA VAL A 355 -14.05 20.60 11.70
C VAL A 355 -12.64 20.48 12.31
N GLN A 356 -11.60 20.63 11.50
CA GLN A 356 -10.20 20.57 11.96
C GLN A 356 -9.91 21.68 12.99
N ALA A 357 -10.37 22.91 12.74
CA ALA A 357 -10.17 24.04 13.66
C ALA A 357 -10.93 23.84 15.00
N GLN A 358 -12.15 23.33 14.95
CA GLN A 358 -12.93 22.99 16.15
C GLN A 358 -12.25 21.89 16.97
N HIS A 359 -11.76 20.85 16.29
CA HIS A 359 -11.03 19.76 16.93
C HIS A 359 -9.74 20.26 17.62
N ALA A 360 -8.96 21.09 16.92
CA ALA A 360 -7.75 21.69 17.50
C ALA A 360 -8.04 22.53 18.75
N ALA A 361 -9.13 23.31 18.74
CA ALA A 361 -9.57 24.07 19.91
C ALA A 361 -9.93 23.17 21.11
N LEU A 362 -10.58 22.02 20.85
CA LEU A 362 -10.88 21.03 21.90
C LEU A 362 -9.61 20.42 22.50
N VAL A 363 -8.62 20.07 21.67
CA VAL A 363 -7.32 19.55 22.13
C VAL A 363 -6.60 20.57 23.00
N GLU A 364 -6.56 21.85 22.57
CA GLU A 364 -5.98 22.93 23.37
C GLU A 364 -6.72 23.16 24.70
N GLN A 365 -8.05 23.12 24.68
CA GLN A 365 -8.85 23.24 25.89
C GLN A 365 -8.51 22.13 26.88
N GLN A 366 -8.48 20.89 26.48
CA GLN A 366 -8.11 19.76 27.32
C GLN A 366 -6.69 19.87 27.86
N ALA A 367 -5.73 20.36 27.06
CA ALA A 367 -4.37 20.57 27.48
C ALA A 367 -4.27 21.65 28.59
N ARG A 368 -5.06 22.73 28.49
CA ARG A 368 -5.17 23.77 29.53
C ARG A 368 -5.81 23.23 30.80
N GLU A 369 -6.87 22.45 30.68
CA GLU A 369 -7.57 21.84 31.84
C GLU A 369 -6.67 20.83 32.56
N ALA A 370 -5.87 20.06 31.83
CA ALA A 370 -4.91 19.09 32.40
C ALA A 370 -3.76 19.77 33.18
N THR A 371 -3.43 21.03 32.86
CA THR A 371 -2.40 21.82 33.56
C THR A 371 -2.97 22.67 34.70
N ALA A 372 -4.31 22.77 34.81
CA ALA A 372 -4.94 23.48 35.90
C ALA A 372 -4.80 22.71 37.23
N PRO A 373 -4.55 23.38 38.38
CA PRO A 373 -4.47 22.68 39.64
C PRO A 373 -5.82 22.00 39.94
N VAL A 374 -5.76 20.69 40.19
CA VAL A 374 -6.94 19.87 40.54
C VAL A 374 -7.51 20.39 41.85
N VAL A 375 -8.56 21.19 41.79
CA VAL A 375 -9.37 21.53 42.98
C VAL A 375 -10.23 20.29 43.26
N SER A 376 -9.79 19.45 44.18
CA SER A 376 -10.56 18.28 44.61
C SER A 376 -11.84 18.76 45.32
N ALA A 377 -12.97 18.65 44.64
CA ALA A 377 -14.26 18.69 45.29
C ALA A 377 -14.41 17.43 46.15
N HIS A 378 -14.31 17.56 47.47
CA HIS A 378 -14.64 16.49 48.41
C HIS A 378 -16.17 16.39 48.50
N GLU A 379 -16.75 15.34 47.88
CA GLU A 379 -18.11 14.95 48.22
C GLU A 379 -18.15 14.19 49.56
N ALA A 380 -19.27 14.32 50.26
CA ALA A 380 -19.49 13.90 51.66
C ALA A 380 -19.37 12.35 51.90
N THR A 381 -18.94 11.55 50.94
CA THR A 381 -18.82 10.09 51.04
C THR A 381 -17.39 9.55 50.99
N GLY A 382 -16.38 10.37 50.91
CA GLY A 382 -14.98 10.00 51.17
C GLY A 382 -14.28 9.14 50.09
N ALA A 383 -14.93 8.79 48.98
CA ALA A 383 -14.29 8.10 47.87
C ALA A 383 -14.04 9.08 46.70
N PRO A 384 -12.82 9.18 46.15
CA PRO A 384 -12.58 10.04 45.00
C PRO A 384 -13.27 9.44 43.76
N ILE A 385 -14.22 10.19 43.19
CA ILE A 385 -14.77 9.87 41.88
C ILE A 385 -13.73 10.35 40.84
N VAL A 386 -12.98 9.42 40.25
CA VAL A 386 -12.11 9.72 39.13
C VAL A 386 -12.99 9.82 37.88
N VAL A 387 -13.39 11.01 37.49
CA VAL A 387 -14.02 11.24 36.19
C VAL A 387 -12.91 11.17 35.15
N VAL A 388 -12.80 10.04 34.50
CA VAL A 388 -11.90 9.89 33.35
C VAL A 388 -12.58 10.54 32.14
N THR A 389 -12.25 11.80 31.87
CA THR A 389 -12.63 12.42 30.59
C THR A 389 -11.85 11.75 29.47
N PRO A 390 -12.51 11.30 28.40
CA PRO A 390 -11.82 10.74 27.24
C PRO A 390 -10.82 11.78 26.70
N ARG A 391 -9.56 11.37 26.52
CA ARG A 391 -8.53 12.22 25.95
C ARG A 391 -8.78 12.40 24.46
N VAL A 392 -8.88 13.63 23.99
CA VAL A 392 -8.90 13.97 22.57
C VAL A 392 -7.45 14.12 22.10
N TYR A 393 -7.08 13.39 21.05
CA TYR A 393 -5.75 13.43 20.46
C TYR A 393 -5.76 14.39 19.27
N ALA A 394 -4.65 15.08 19.00
CA ALA A 394 -4.54 15.94 17.84
C ALA A 394 -4.75 15.15 16.53
N ILE A 395 -5.35 15.80 15.54
CA ILE A 395 -5.44 15.26 14.18
C ILE A 395 -4.02 15.23 13.60
N GLU A 396 -3.73 14.20 12.86
CA GLU A 396 -2.44 13.96 12.22
C GLU A 396 -2.13 15.10 11.21
N PRO A 397 -0.88 15.59 11.13
CA PRO A 397 -0.52 16.69 10.22
C PRO A 397 -0.72 16.34 8.75
N GLU A 398 -0.68 15.06 8.39
CA GLU A 398 -0.95 14.55 7.06
C GLU A 398 -2.34 14.91 6.56
N VAL A 399 -3.33 14.99 7.46
CA VAL A 399 -4.72 15.33 7.11
C VAL A 399 -4.82 16.73 6.51
N ALA A 400 -4.13 17.71 7.10
CA ALA A 400 -4.11 19.08 6.58
C ALA A 400 -3.45 19.13 5.20
N ARG A 401 -2.34 18.39 5.02
CA ARG A 401 -1.67 18.24 3.72
C ARG A 401 -2.60 17.62 2.68
N ASP A 402 -3.31 16.56 3.02
CA ASP A 402 -4.17 15.84 2.10
C ASP A 402 -5.35 16.70 1.62
N PHE A 403 -5.91 17.55 2.48
CA PHE A 403 -6.90 18.55 2.08
C PHE A 403 -6.29 19.68 1.25
N ALA A 404 -5.04 20.09 1.52
CA ALA A 404 -4.35 21.07 0.69
C ALA A 404 -4.11 20.52 -0.74
N LEU A 405 -3.72 19.25 -0.87
CA LEU A 405 -3.59 18.57 -2.16
C LEU A 405 -4.94 18.49 -2.89
N LEU A 406 -6.00 18.09 -2.20
CA LEU A 406 -7.35 18.03 -2.77
C LEU A 406 -7.84 19.41 -3.24
N ARG A 407 -7.47 20.49 -2.54
CA ARG A 407 -7.75 21.87 -2.96
C ARG A 407 -7.02 22.22 -4.27
N VAL A 408 -5.78 21.74 -4.46
CA VAL A 408 -5.07 21.93 -5.74
C VAL A 408 -5.79 21.17 -6.86
N GLU A 409 -6.19 19.92 -6.64
CA GLU A 409 -6.96 19.13 -7.61
C GLU A 409 -8.25 19.87 -8.03
N GLU A 410 -8.98 20.42 -7.06
CA GLU A 410 -10.20 21.20 -7.29
C GLU A 410 -9.94 22.46 -8.12
N ALA A 411 -8.93 23.26 -7.75
CA ALA A 411 -8.58 24.48 -8.44
C ALA A 411 -8.09 24.24 -9.89
N VAL A 412 -7.29 23.18 -10.10
CA VAL A 412 -6.86 22.75 -11.44
C VAL A 412 -8.08 22.36 -12.29
N GLY A 413 -9.02 21.62 -11.70
CA GLY A 413 -10.26 21.23 -12.37
C GLY A 413 -11.10 22.41 -12.84
N ARG A 414 -11.17 23.49 -12.06
CA ARG A 414 -11.84 24.77 -12.41
C ARG A 414 -11.15 25.56 -13.53
N ARG A 415 -9.85 25.33 -13.74
CA ARG A 415 -9.03 26.06 -14.72
C ARG A 415 -8.97 27.58 -14.45
N SER A 416 -8.90 27.97 -13.19
CA SER A 416 -8.78 29.39 -12.77
C SER A 416 -7.36 29.66 -12.27
N GLY A 417 -6.57 30.42 -13.00
CA GLY A 417 -5.17 30.72 -12.64
C GLY A 417 -4.99 31.28 -11.24
N PRO A 418 -5.76 32.30 -10.81
CA PRO A 418 -5.69 32.82 -9.45
C PRO A 418 -6.01 31.79 -8.35
N GLU A 419 -7.05 30.96 -8.56
CA GLU A 419 -7.42 29.92 -7.60
C GLU A 419 -6.36 28.82 -7.50
N ILE A 420 -5.80 28.39 -8.65
CA ILE A 420 -4.67 27.45 -8.67
C ILE A 420 -3.49 27.99 -7.88
N SER A 421 -3.15 29.27 -8.07
CA SER A 421 -2.02 29.90 -7.36
C SER A 421 -2.25 29.95 -5.85
N ALA A 422 -3.46 30.31 -5.43
CA ALA A 422 -3.86 30.33 -4.03
C ALA A 422 -3.82 28.91 -3.40
N ALA A 423 -4.31 27.89 -4.12
CA ALA A 423 -4.30 26.51 -3.69
C ALA A 423 -2.85 25.97 -3.54
N VAL A 424 -1.97 26.21 -4.52
CA VAL A 424 -0.56 25.81 -4.45
C VAL A 424 0.16 26.45 -3.27
N ALA A 425 -0.19 27.70 -2.91
CA ALA A 425 0.41 28.37 -1.76
C ALA A 425 0.10 27.65 -0.44
N THR A 426 -1.01 26.92 -0.32
CA THR A 426 -1.34 26.14 0.89
C THR A 426 -0.44 24.93 1.10
N LEU A 427 0.27 24.46 0.06
CA LEU A 427 1.25 23.38 0.18
C LEU A 427 2.55 23.82 0.88
N GLY A 428 2.78 25.13 1.06
CA GLY A 428 3.98 25.65 1.73
C GLY A 428 5.28 25.04 1.16
N ASP A 429 6.15 24.59 2.07
CA ASP A 429 7.45 24.00 1.75
C ASP A 429 7.41 22.47 1.63
N ASP A 430 6.23 21.86 1.50
CA ASP A 430 6.09 20.42 1.33
C ASP A 430 6.84 19.95 0.06
N ARG A 431 7.81 19.05 0.25
CA ARG A 431 8.64 18.46 -0.82
C ARG A 431 8.28 17.00 -1.11
N SER A 432 7.20 16.52 -0.56
CA SER A 432 6.73 15.16 -0.80
C SER A 432 6.41 14.93 -2.29
N ARG A 433 6.43 13.66 -2.70
CA ARG A 433 6.05 13.29 -4.07
C ARG A 433 4.66 13.83 -4.47
N PRO A 434 3.59 13.71 -3.66
CA PRO A 434 2.28 14.28 -4.00
C PRO A 434 2.32 15.80 -4.20
N ALA A 435 3.03 16.54 -3.35
CA ALA A 435 3.13 17.98 -3.47
C ALA A 435 3.91 18.40 -4.72
N LEU A 436 4.96 17.65 -5.08
CA LEU A 436 5.70 17.88 -6.33
C LEU A 436 4.81 17.67 -7.56
N MET A 437 4.08 16.55 -7.61
CA MET A 437 3.15 16.25 -8.72
C MET A 437 2.03 17.29 -8.80
N ALA A 438 1.43 17.65 -7.67
CA ALA A 438 0.38 18.67 -7.61
C ALA A 438 0.84 20.05 -8.11
N ARG A 439 2.09 20.45 -7.80
CA ARG A 439 2.67 21.71 -8.34
C ARG A 439 2.89 21.64 -9.85
N ALA A 440 3.30 20.50 -10.38
CA ALA A 440 3.45 20.30 -11.81
C ALA A 440 2.10 20.34 -12.55
N GLU A 441 1.10 19.64 -12.04
CA GLU A 441 -0.27 19.67 -12.55
C GLU A 441 -0.88 21.08 -12.49
N ALA A 442 -0.63 21.80 -11.40
CA ALA A 442 -1.03 23.19 -11.25
C ALA A 442 -0.37 24.09 -12.30
N ALA A 443 0.93 23.90 -12.60
CA ALA A 443 1.61 24.67 -13.64
C ALA A 443 1.01 24.39 -15.03
N ILE A 444 0.69 23.14 -15.33
CA ILE A 444 0.00 22.73 -16.56
C ILE A 444 -1.41 23.35 -16.61
N GLY A 445 -2.15 23.28 -15.50
CA GLY A 445 -3.48 23.86 -15.36
C GLY A 445 -3.50 25.37 -15.59
N ARG A 446 -2.51 26.10 -15.07
CA ARG A 446 -2.33 27.54 -15.30
C ARG A 446 -2.04 27.86 -16.78
N ALA A 447 -1.21 27.05 -17.43
CA ALA A 447 -0.96 27.20 -18.85
C ALA A 447 -2.22 26.96 -19.68
N ALA A 448 -3.01 25.94 -19.34
CA ALA A 448 -4.29 25.67 -19.97
C ALA A 448 -5.33 26.79 -19.74
N ALA A 449 -5.27 27.47 -18.59
CA ALA A 449 -6.07 28.66 -18.27
C ALA A 449 -5.53 29.96 -18.93
N ARG A 450 -4.43 29.88 -19.69
CA ARG A 450 -3.74 31.03 -20.33
C ARG A 450 -3.30 32.10 -19.31
N ASP A 451 -2.91 31.68 -18.11
CA ASP A 451 -2.37 32.56 -17.08
C ASP A 451 -1.01 33.13 -17.55
N PRO A 452 -0.82 34.47 -17.55
CA PRO A 452 0.44 35.08 -18.00
C PRO A 452 1.69 34.62 -17.23
N SER A 453 1.52 34.18 -15.99
CA SER A 453 2.62 33.70 -15.12
C SER A 453 2.86 32.17 -15.23
N ALA A 454 2.13 31.47 -16.08
CA ALA A 454 2.27 30.03 -16.25
C ALA A 454 3.69 29.60 -16.67
N GLY A 455 4.37 30.40 -17.52
CA GLY A 455 5.71 30.11 -17.98
C GLY A 455 6.74 29.94 -16.85
N ALA A 456 6.69 30.82 -15.84
CA ALA A 456 7.56 30.71 -14.67
C ALA A 456 7.24 29.47 -13.84
N SER A 457 5.95 29.14 -13.64
CA SER A 457 5.53 27.95 -12.90
C SER A 457 5.93 26.66 -13.62
N LEU A 458 5.79 26.60 -14.95
CA LEU A 458 6.23 25.47 -15.77
C LEU A 458 7.76 25.27 -15.66
N GLN A 459 8.53 26.38 -15.70
CA GLN A 459 9.99 26.28 -15.58
C GLN A 459 10.41 25.73 -14.22
N MET A 460 9.82 26.21 -13.12
CA MET A 460 10.07 25.67 -11.77
C MET A 460 9.66 24.18 -11.66
N ALA A 461 8.55 23.81 -12.27
CA ALA A 461 8.11 22.41 -12.27
C ALA A 461 9.09 21.51 -13.05
N VAL A 462 9.57 21.96 -14.22
CA VAL A 462 10.58 21.24 -15.01
C VAL A 462 11.87 21.04 -14.20
N GLU A 463 12.37 22.06 -13.52
CA GLU A 463 13.59 21.97 -12.72
C GLU A 463 13.43 21.00 -11.54
N SER A 464 12.30 21.10 -10.84
CA SER A 464 12.01 20.21 -9.71
C SER A 464 11.80 18.76 -10.12
N LEU A 465 11.03 18.52 -11.19
CA LEU A 465 10.81 17.19 -11.75
C LEU A 465 12.10 16.58 -12.31
N GLN A 466 12.96 17.38 -12.95
CA GLN A 466 14.24 16.89 -13.47
C GLN A 466 15.17 16.42 -12.34
N THR A 467 15.18 17.12 -11.22
CA THR A 467 15.92 16.70 -10.02
C THR A 467 15.33 15.39 -9.47
N TRP A 468 14.01 15.32 -9.36
CA TRP A 468 13.31 14.13 -8.86
C TRP A 468 13.59 12.88 -9.69
N VAL A 469 13.45 12.95 -11.02
CA VAL A 469 13.64 11.79 -11.90
C VAL A 469 15.10 11.33 -11.98
N ALA A 470 16.06 12.17 -11.63
CA ALA A 470 17.46 11.76 -11.51
C ALA A 470 17.66 10.82 -10.31
N GLU A 471 16.93 11.04 -9.22
CA GLU A 471 16.93 10.20 -8.02
C GLU A 471 15.95 9.03 -8.11
N HIS A 472 14.85 9.22 -8.87
CA HIS A 472 13.75 8.26 -9.03
C HIS A 472 13.48 7.94 -10.51
N PRO A 473 14.41 7.27 -11.20
CA PRO A 473 14.35 7.08 -12.66
C PRO A 473 13.19 6.18 -13.13
N ARG A 474 12.54 5.47 -12.21
CA ARG A 474 11.37 4.61 -12.51
C ARG A 474 10.02 5.30 -12.24
N ASP A 475 10.00 6.56 -11.84
CA ASP A 475 8.76 7.29 -11.57
C ASP A 475 8.09 7.73 -12.88
N VAL A 476 7.15 6.91 -13.34
CA VAL A 476 6.42 7.11 -14.60
C VAL A 476 5.66 8.43 -14.63
N LEU A 477 4.97 8.78 -13.52
CA LEU A 477 4.18 10.00 -13.44
C LEU A 477 5.07 11.24 -13.49
N ALA A 478 6.21 11.22 -12.79
CA ALA A 478 7.18 12.32 -12.82
C ALA A 478 7.71 12.57 -14.23
N TRP A 479 8.08 11.53 -14.97
CA TRP A 479 8.50 11.65 -16.35
C TRP A 479 7.40 12.18 -17.27
N THR A 480 6.17 11.70 -17.08
CA THR A 480 4.99 12.16 -17.84
C THR A 480 4.74 13.65 -17.61
N LEU A 481 4.73 14.08 -16.34
CA LEU A 481 4.54 15.50 -16.00
C LEU A 481 5.70 16.38 -16.46
N LEU A 482 6.93 15.86 -16.42
CA LEU A 482 8.09 16.57 -16.98
C LEU A 482 7.92 16.84 -18.48
N ALA A 483 7.46 15.86 -19.24
CA ALA A 483 7.17 16.02 -20.66
C ALA A 483 6.09 17.09 -20.89
N GLN A 484 4.98 17.01 -20.15
CA GLN A 484 3.86 17.94 -20.25
C GLN A 484 4.22 19.38 -19.84
N CYS A 485 5.13 19.56 -18.89
CA CYS A 485 5.63 20.88 -18.49
C CYS A 485 6.64 21.45 -19.49
N ALA A 486 7.49 20.60 -20.10
CA ALA A 486 8.55 21.01 -21.01
C ALA A 486 8.02 21.44 -22.40
N GLU A 487 6.94 20.80 -22.90
CA GLU A 487 6.39 21.05 -24.22
C GLU A 487 5.90 22.50 -24.42
N PRO A 488 5.09 23.11 -23.53
CA PRO A 488 4.64 24.49 -23.65
C PRO A 488 5.78 25.51 -23.56
N LEU A 489 6.91 25.14 -22.95
CA LEU A 489 8.14 25.94 -22.88
C LEU A 489 8.98 25.86 -24.16
N GLY A 490 8.57 25.08 -25.16
CA GLY A 490 9.31 24.86 -26.40
C GLY A 490 10.52 23.93 -26.24
N GLN A 491 10.68 23.26 -25.09
CA GLN A 491 11.78 22.33 -24.79
C GLN A 491 11.50 20.95 -25.42
N LYS A 492 11.29 20.91 -26.73
CA LYS A 492 10.79 19.73 -27.45
C LYS A 492 11.63 18.47 -27.27
N LEU A 493 12.97 18.57 -27.26
CA LEU A 493 13.82 17.39 -27.08
C LEU A 493 13.70 16.81 -25.68
N ARG A 494 13.62 17.69 -24.67
CA ARG A 494 13.39 17.27 -23.29
C ARG A 494 12.04 16.59 -23.12
N ALA A 495 10.98 17.14 -23.71
CA ALA A 495 9.65 16.53 -23.69
C ALA A 495 9.67 15.12 -24.31
N ILE A 496 10.24 14.96 -25.50
CA ILE A 496 10.37 13.66 -26.18
C ILE A 496 11.21 12.68 -25.35
N ARG A 497 12.32 13.13 -24.75
CA ARG A 497 13.11 12.26 -23.86
C ARG A 497 12.32 11.84 -22.64
N ALA A 498 11.62 12.76 -22.01
CA ALA A 498 10.81 12.46 -20.83
C ALA A 498 9.67 11.47 -21.14
N GLU A 499 8.99 11.61 -22.30
CA GLU A 499 8.03 10.62 -22.78
C GLU A 499 8.67 9.24 -22.97
N ALA A 500 9.86 9.19 -23.58
CA ALA A 500 10.58 7.94 -23.79
C ALA A 500 10.97 7.26 -22.46
N GLU A 501 11.44 8.04 -21.47
CA GLU A 501 11.74 7.50 -20.15
C GLU A 501 10.49 7.01 -19.41
N ALA A 502 9.34 7.69 -19.57
CA ALA A 502 8.06 7.20 -19.04
C ALA A 502 7.70 5.83 -19.62
N HIS A 503 7.81 5.66 -20.96
CA HIS A 503 7.63 4.36 -21.61
C HIS A 503 8.61 3.30 -21.09
N ALA A 504 9.89 3.66 -20.98
CA ALA A 504 10.93 2.74 -20.47
C ALA A 504 10.63 2.30 -19.02
N ALA A 505 10.21 3.24 -18.15
CA ALA A 505 9.84 2.96 -16.77
C ALA A 505 8.61 2.05 -16.64
N GLN A 506 7.67 2.13 -17.60
CA GLN A 506 6.55 1.19 -17.71
C GLN A 506 6.95 -0.19 -18.25
N GLY A 507 8.17 -0.34 -18.81
CA GLY A 507 8.61 -1.56 -19.48
C GLY A 507 8.30 -1.61 -20.98
N ASP A 508 7.70 -0.55 -21.56
CA ASP A 508 7.47 -0.42 -23.00
C ASP A 508 8.74 0.07 -23.71
N LEU A 509 9.70 -0.85 -23.88
CA LEU A 509 10.97 -0.55 -24.54
C LEU A 509 10.78 -0.18 -26.02
N LEU A 510 9.72 -0.69 -26.68
CA LEU A 510 9.46 -0.35 -28.09
C LEU A 510 9.00 1.09 -28.23
N GLY A 511 8.00 1.51 -27.45
CA GLY A 511 7.53 2.89 -27.39
C GLY A 511 8.64 3.85 -27.03
N ALA A 512 9.45 3.52 -26.01
CA ALA A 512 10.61 4.31 -25.62
C ALA A 512 11.62 4.51 -26.77
N ILE A 513 12.01 3.42 -27.45
CA ILE A 513 12.94 3.46 -28.60
C ILE A 513 12.36 4.31 -29.75
N ASP A 514 11.08 4.19 -30.04
CA ASP A 514 10.45 4.95 -31.13
C ASP A 514 10.35 6.43 -30.81
N ARG A 515 10.10 6.82 -29.54
CA ARG A 515 10.16 8.21 -29.09
C ARG A 515 11.57 8.79 -29.19
N LEU A 516 12.61 8.08 -28.75
CA LEU A 516 13.99 8.55 -28.87
C LEU A 516 14.43 8.69 -30.34
N ARG A 517 13.99 7.81 -31.24
CA ARG A 517 14.22 7.94 -32.68
C ARG A 517 13.54 9.18 -33.26
N ALA A 518 12.35 9.52 -32.80
CA ALA A 518 11.68 10.76 -33.20
C ALA A 518 12.48 11.99 -32.75
N GLY A 519 13.00 11.99 -31.53
CA GLY A 519 13.93 13.01 -31.03
C GLY A 519 15.18 13.13 -31.88
N GLN A 520 15.83 12.00 -32.22
CA GLN A 520 17.00 11.96 -33.09
C GLN A 520 16.75 12.53 -34.50
N LYS A 521 15.56 12.29 -35.07
CA LYS A 521 15.18 12.90 -36.36
C LYS A 521 15.04 14.42 -36.24
N LEU A 522 14.46 14.89 -35.13
CA LEU A 522 14.30 16.33 -34.90
C LEU A 522 15.65 17.04 -34.75
N THR A 523 16.66 16.38 -34.16
CA THR A 523 18.02 16.96 -34.02
C THR A 523 18.71 17.23 -35.36
N ARG A 524 18.39 16.51 -36.41
CA ARG A 524 18.96 16.69 -37.76
C ARG A 524 18.35 17.86 -38.51
N SER A 525 17.26 18.46 -38.04
CA SER A 525 16.46 19.44 -38.81
C SER A 525 16.55 20.89 -38.31
N GLY A 526 17.32 21.23 -37.22
CA GLY A 526 17.31 22.60 -36.70
C GLY A 526 18.37 22.96 -35.64
N ARG A 527 18.33 24.20 -35.13
CA ARG A 527 19.11 24.67 -33.98
C ARG A 527 18.62 23.98 -32.73
N LEU A 528 19.46 23.20 -32.05
CA LEU A 528 19.03 22.29 -31.01
C LEU A 528 19.92 22.33 -29.79
N ASP A 529 19.32 21.94 -28.67
CA ASP A 529 20.01 21.66 -27.43
C ASP A 529 20.92 20.43 -27.62
N PHE A 530 22.23 20.66 -27.76
CA PHE A 530 23.21 19.59 -27.98
C PHE A 530 23.32 18.64 -26.79
N VAL A 531 23.00 19.12 -25.58
CA VAL A 531 23.03 18.29 -24.36
C VAL A 531 21.93 17.27 -24.43
N GLU A 532 20.68 17.69 -24.64
CA GLU A 532 19.54 16.77 -24.76
C GLU A 532 19.69 15.81 -25.96
N ALA A 533 20.24 16.30 -27.08
CA ALA A 533 20.53 15.45 -28.24
C ALA A 533 21.52 14.32 -27.91
N SER A 534 22.58 14.63 -27.18
CA SER A 534 23.58 13.63 -26.74
C SER A 534 22.99 12.61 -25.78
N ILE A 535 22.13 13.04 -24.83
CA ILE A 535 21.44 12.16 -23.90
C ILE A 535 20.52 11.20 -24.67
N ILE A 536 19.74 11.72 -25.63
CA ILE A 536 18.84 10.91 -26.47
C ILE A 536 19.63 9.84 -27.23
N ASP A 537 20.78 10.18 -27.82
CA ASP A 537 21.60 9.23 -28.57
C ASP A 537 22.22 8.14 -27.67
N SER A 538 22.64 8.49 -26.46
CA SER A 538 23.15 7.52 -25.49
C SER A 538 22.05 6.56 -25.05
N ARG A 539 20.93 7.13 -24.63
CA ARG A 539 19.81 6.36 -24.11
C ARG A 539 19.18 5.43 -25.15
N LEU A 540 19.11 5.88 -26.41
CA LEU A 540 18.65 5.04 -27.51
C LEU A 540 19.51 3.78 -27.68
N ARG A 541 20.85 3.92 -27.59
CA ARG A 541 21.77 2.77 -27.67
C ARG A 541 21.59 1.81 -26.51
N GLU A 542 21.41 2.34 -25.29
CA GLU A 542 21.18 1.55 -24.07
C GLU A 542 19.90 0.73 -24.19
N LEU A 543 18.76 1.37 -24.49
CA LEU A 543 17.48 0.66 -24.60
C LEU A 543 17.46 -0.35 -25.76
N GLN A 544 18.17 -0.08 -26.86
CA GLN A 544 18.32 -1.07 -27.94
C GLN A 544 19.18 -2.27 -27.51
N ALA A 545 20.19 -2.07 -26.67
CA ALA A 545 21.01 -3.14 -26.12
C ALA A 545 20.19 -3.98 -25.12
N GLU A 546 19.45 -3.33 -24.23
CA GLU A 546 18.55 -3.99 -23.27
C GLU A 546 17.51 -4.86 -23.99
N ARG A 547 16.82 -4.31 -24.99
CA ARG A 547 15.86 -5.06 -25.79
C ARG A 547 16.47 -6.29 -26.46
N ARG A 548 17.72 -6.19 -26.97
CA ARG A 548 18.41 -7.34 -27.57
C ARG A 548 18.78 -8.40 -26.54
N ALA A 549 19.14 -7.99 -25.33
CA ALA A 549 19.40 -8.91 -24.22
C ALA A 549 18.13 -9.71 -23.86
N LEU A 550 17.01 -9.01 -23.64
CA LEU A 550 15.71 -9.64 -23.34
C LEU A 550 15.25 -10.61 -24.43
N GLY A 551 15.47 -10.26 -25.72
CA GLY A 551 15.13 -11.15 -26.84
C GLY A 551 15.99 -12.43 -26.89
N ARG A 552 17.23 -12.38 -26.40
CA ARG A 552 18.08 -13.58 -26.26
C ARG A 552 17.65 -14.43 -25.09
N ASP A 553 17.39 -13.82 -23.91
CA ASP A 553 16.96 -14.54 -22.73
C ASP A 553 15.64 -15.31 -22.97
N LEU A 554 14.70 -14.74 -23.75
CA LEU A 554 13.47 -15.41 -24.15
C LEU A 554 13.73 -16.58 -25.13
N HIS A 555 14.66 -16.42 -26.07
CA HIS A 555 15.02 -17.46 -27.02
C HIS A 555 15.74 -18.63 -26.35
N ASP A 556 16.65 -18.35 -25.43
CA ASP A 556 17.39 -19.35 -24.65
C ASP A 556 16.48 -20.11 -23.68
N ALA A 557 15.42 -19.47 -23.16
CA ALA A 557 14.42 -20.11 -22.31
C ALA A 557 13.50 -21.08 -23.08
N ASP A 558 13.25 -20.81 -24.38
CA ASP A 558 12.45 -21.69 -25.26
C ASP A 558 13.25 -22.89 -25.81
N HIS A 559 14.57 -22.85 -25.70
CA HIS A 559 15.50 -23.91 -26.20
C HIS A 559 16.56 -24.21 -25.12
N PRO A 560 16.18 -24.86 -23.96
CA PRO A 560 17.11 -25.22 -22.88
C PRO A 560 18.10 -26.31 -23.26
#